data_6ae7ebb1b2bfcbf07a622073ada792d1
#
_entry.id   6ae7ebb1b2bfcbf07a622073ada792d1
#
_cell.length_a   1.000
_cell.length_b   1.000
_cell.length_c   1.000
_cell.angle_alpha   90.00
_cell.angle_beta   90.00
_cell.angle_gamma   90.00
#
_symmetry.space_group_name_H-M   'P 1'
#
loop_
_entity.id
_entity.type
_entity.pdbx_description
1 polymer ?
#
loop_
_entity_poly.entity_id
_entity_poly.type
_entity_poly.pdbx_seq_one_letter_code
_entity_poly.pdbx_strand_id
1 'polypeptide(L)'
;MKKILIVTDNLHDQINGVVTTYKNIEACALLDNYEFVHITPGEFSYIDCPVYNEVKIALPRQMGEKIEKICPNYIHIATEGPIGLWARAYLTKHNISYNTAYHTRFAEGLKTLVGLPETITWRYIKWFHKHTGKVLTTTDSMVKELKQKGLVADIVPWTRGVDRTIFNDEQRNKTKDDKINLVCVSRISKEKNLDDFCELQYSNQNKILVGDGPYRQELEKKYKDVKFVGFKLGKELAYYFANADVFVFPSRWETFGIVMIEAMACGTPVAAYPCRGPEDVVDYGKTGFLSEDLNLAITNCLTLNRDDVIKHSSKWSWNEAWRIFKDNLTPVI
;
A
#
# COMPACT_ATOMS: atom_id res chain seq x y z
N MET A 1 -1.25 -21.43 20.04
CA MET A 1 -1.49 -20.45 18.95
C MET A 1 -1.19 -21.15 17.63
N LYS A 2 -1.97 -20.85 16.59
CA LYS A 2 -1.67 -21.32 15.22
C LYS A 2 -0.62 -20.39 14.59
N LYS A 3 0.41 -20.98 14.00
CA LYS A 3 1.49 -20.21 13.39
C LYS A 3 1.23 -19.95 11.91
N ILE A 4 1.34 -18.67 11.50
CA ILE A 4 1.32 -18.25 10.11
C ILE A 4 2.72 -17.75 9.75
N LEU A 5 3.37 -18.43 8.82
CA LEU A 5 4.64 -17.97 8.30
C LEU A 5 4.40 -16.94 7.19
N ILE A 6 4.92 -15.74 7.39
CA ILE A 6 4.94 -14.66 6.39
C ILE A 6 6.33 -14.59 5.78
N VAL A 7 6.43 -14.83 4.49
CA VAL A 7 7.68 -14.75 3.74
C VAL A 7 7.66 -13.46 2.91
N THR A 8 8.60 -12.54 3.14
CA THR A 8 8.60 -11.23 2.50
C THR A 8 10.01 -10.73 2.19
N ASP A 9 10.13 -9.97 1.10
CA ASP A 9 11.36 -9.26 0.73
C ASP A 9 11.50 -7.90 1.42
N ASN A 10 10.53 -7.50 2.24
CA ASN A 10 10.58 -6.27 3.04
C ASN A 10 11.21 -6.54 4.41
N LEU A 11 11.99 -5.59 4.90
CA LEU A 11 12.41 -5.56 6.29
C LEU A 11 11.28 -5.02 7.18
N HIS A 12 11.26 -5.42 8.45
CA HIS A 12 10.23 -5.01 9.41
C HIS A 12 10.17 -3.50 9.68
N ASP A 13 11.28 -2.81 9.55
CA ASP A 13 11.43 -1.37 9.80
C ASP A 13 11.14 -0.50 8.57
N GLN A 14 10.95 -1.12 7.41
CA GLN A 14 10.56 -0.40 6.20
C GLN A 14 9.17 0.21 6.31
N ILE A 15 9.02 1.38 5.71
CA ILE A 15 7.78 2.14 5.72
C ILE A 15 7.16 2.09 4.32
N ASN A 16 6.27 1.11 4.15
CA ASN A 16 5.49 0.95 2.92
C ASN A 16 4.15 0.26 3.23
N GLY A 17 3.24 0.27 2.26
CA GLY A 17 1.89 -0.28 2.41
C GLY A 17 1.85 -1.78 2.71
N VAL A 18 2.85 -2.56 2.26
CA VAL A 18 2.93 -3.99 2.52
C VAL A 18 3.25 -4.23 4.00
N VAL A 19 4.33 -3.62 4.50
CA VAL A 19 4.73 -3.73 5.91
C VAL A 19 3.63 -3.22 6.84
N THR A 20 3.02 -2.07 6.53
CA THR A 20 1.89 -1.52 7.30
C THR A 20 0.73 -2.51 7.36
N THR A 21 0.41 -3.17 6.23
CA THR A 21 -0.67 -4.16 6.19
C THR A 21 -0.41 -5.33 7.13
N TYR A 22 0.77 -5.96 7.01
CA TYR A 22 1.07 -7.14 7.86
C TYR A 22 1.17 -6.79 9.34
N LYS A 23 1.77 -5.66 9.72
CA LYS A 23 1.80 -5.20 11.12
C LYS A 23 0.40 -5.04 11.72
N ASN A 24 -0.53 -4.45 10.99
CA ASN A 24 -1.88 -4.23 11.51
C ASN A 24 -2.72 -5.52 11.58
N ILE A 25 -2.65 -6.39 10.59
CA ILE A 25 -3.37 -7.67 10.68
C ILE A 25 -2.74 -8.62 11.70
N GLU A 26 -1.43 -8.54 11.96
CA GLU A 26 -0.75 -9.29 13.02
C GLU A 26 -1.31 -8.92 14.40
N ALA A 27 -1.54 -7.64 14.67
CA ALA A 27 -2.18 -7.20 15.91
C ALA A 27 -3.59 -7.80 16.07
N CYS A 28 -4.38 -7.87 14.98
CA CYS A 28 -5.69 -8.53 14.98
C CYS A 28 -5.56 -10.06 15.14
N ALA A 29 -4.56 -10.67 14.52
CA ALA A 29 -4.33 -12.12 14.55
C ALA A 29 -4.00 -12.62 15.97
N LEU A 30 -3.22 -11.86 16.72
CA LEU A 30 -2.88 -12.17 18.13
C LEU A 30 -4.14 -12.31 19.00
N LEU A 31 -5.14 -11.46 18.79
CA LEU A 31 -6.42 -11.52 19.51
C LEU A 31 -7.23 -12.79 19.17
N ASP A 32 -6.99 -13.37 18.00
CA ASP A 32 -7.63 -14.60 17.51
C ASP A 32 -6.79 -15.88 17.76
N ASN A 33 -5.75 -15.82 18.61
CA ASN A 33 -4.82 -16.92 18.87
C ASN A 33 -3.99 -17.39 17.65
N TYR A 34 -3.67 -16.49 16.74
CA TYR A 34 -2.70 -16.72 15.67
C TYR A 34 -1.43 -15.93 15.96
N GLU A 35 -0.29 -16.52 15.59
CA GLU A 35 1.05 -15.93 15.71
C GLU A 35 1.66 -15.79 14.31
N PHE A 36 2.12 -14.58 13.96
CA PHE A 36 2.90 -14.38 12.76
C PHE A 36 4.38 -14.62 13.05
N VAL A 37 4.98 -15.45 12.20
CA VAL A 37 6.43 -15.65 12.17
C VAL A 37 6.92 -15.19 10.81
N HIS A 38 7.93 -14.32 10.79
CA HIS A 38 8.39 -13.73 9.55
C HIS A 38 9.71 -14.34 9.09
N ILE A 39 9.87 -14.53 7.77
CA ILE A 39 11.16 -14.72 7.11
C ILE A 39 11.38 -13.52 6.20
N THR A 40 12.43 -12.76 6.49
CA THR A 40 12.78 -11.50 5.83
C THR A 40 14.24 -11.52 5.35
N PRO A 41 14.66 -10.58 4.49
CA PRO A 41 16.06 -10.44 4.10
C PRO A 41 17.02 -10.29 5.28
N GLY A 42 16.59 -9.67 6.38
CA GLY A 42 17.41 -9.43 7.58
C GLY A 42 17.92 -10.68 8.28
N GLU A 43 17.35 -11.87 7.97
CA GLU A 43 17.81 -13.15 8.51
C GLU A 43 18.92 -13.79 7.67
N PHE A 44 19.31 -13.17 6.57
CA PHE A 44 20.30 -13.68 5.62
C PHE A 44 21.33 -12.59 5.28
N SER A 45 22.45 -12.99 4.68
CA SER A 45 23.32 -12.01 4.04
C SER A 45 22.62 -11.43 2.81
N TYR A 46 22.54 -10.12 2.73
CA TYR A 46 21.92 -9.42 1.61
C TYR A 46 22.78 -8.25 1.13
N ILE A 47 22.51 -7.81 -0.08
CA ILE A 47 23.02 -6.57 -0.67
C ILE A 47 21.86 -5.67 -1.05
N ASP A 48 22.08 -4.36 -1.05
CA ASP A 48 21.10 -3.41 -1.55
C ASP A 48 20.96 -3.53 -3.07
N CYS A 49 19.72 -3.47 -3.57
CA CYS A 49 19.50 -3.46 -5.00
C CYS A 49 20.05 -2.14 -5.59
N PRO A 50 20.96 -2.19 -6.57
CA PRO A 50 21.58 -0.99 -7.13
C PRO A 50 20.59 -0.01 -7.78
N VAL A 51 19.46 -0.52 -8.25
CA VAL A 51 18.42 0.24 -8.94
C VAL A 51 17.37 0.77 -7.98
N TYR A 52 17.19 0.09 -6.83
CA TYR A 52 16.13 0.39 -5.87
C TYR A 52 16.56 0.01 -4.45
N ASN A 53 17.21 0.93 -3.76
CA ASN A 53 17.88 0.69 -2.48
C ASN A 53 16.96 0.13 -1.37
N GLU A 54 15.64 0.29 -1.50
CA GLU A 54 14.66 -0.28 -0.56
C GLU A 54 14.50 -1.79 -0.73
N VAL A 55 14.86 -2.35 -1.88
CA VAL A 55 14.83 -3.79 -2.13
C VAL A 55 16.14 -4.41 -1.72
N LYS A 56 16.07 -5.44 -0.87
CA LYS A 56 17.23 -6.21 -0.42
C LYS A 56 17.32 -7.51 -1.20
N ILE A 57 18.46 -7.73 -1.86
CA ILE A 57 18.72 -8.97 -2.60
C ILE A 57 19.44 -9.94 -1.67
N ALA A 58 18.72 -10.89 -1.14
CA ALA A 58 19.27 -11.92 -0.25
C ALA A 58 19.44 -13.27 -0.98
N LEU A 59 20.38 -14.08 -0.49
CA LEU A 59 20.62 -15.47 -0.95
C LEU A 59 20.26 -16.44 0.18
N PRO A 60 18.99 -16.80 0.34
CA PRO A 60 18.50 -17.58 1.48
C PRO A 60 18.73 -19.09 1.30
N ARG A 61 19.98 -19.54 1.32
CA ARG A 61 20.39 -20.95 1.08
C ARG A 61 19.75 -21.95 2.04
N GLN A 62 19.41 -21.53 3.27
CA GLN A 62 18.80 -22.38 4.32
C GLN A 62 17.29 -22.19 4.45
N MET A 63 16.62 -21.74 3.40
CA MET A 63 15.18 -21.44 3.43
C MET A 63 14.35 -22.65 3.91
N GLY A 64 14.62 -23.83 3.40
CA GLY A 64 13.90 -25.06 3.79
C GLY A 64 14.04 -25.39 5.27
N GLU A 65 15.27 -25.40 5.79
CA GLU A 65 15.56 -25.68 7.21
C GLU A 65 14.85 -24.69 8.15
N LYS A 66 14.78 -23.41 7.75
CA LYS A 66 14.06 -22.39 8.52
C LYS A 66 12.55 -22.65 8.53
N ILE A 67 11.95 -22.98 7.39
CA ILE A 67 10.52 -23.30 7.28
C ILE A 67 10.19 -24.52 8.14
N GLU A 68 11.00 -25.58 8.06
CA GLU A 68 10.82 -26.80 8.86
C GLU A 68 10.94 -26.53 10.36
N LYS A 69 11.93 -25.74 10.78
CA LYS A 69 12.13 -25.36 12.19
C LYS A 69 10.97 -24.54 12.77
N ILE A 70 10.36 -23.68 11.98
CA ILE A 70 9.19 -22.87 12.38
C ILE A 70 7.97 -23.76 12.57
N CYS A 71 7.84 -24.83 11.77
CA CYS A 71 6.69 -25.74 11.76
C CYS A 71 5.34 -24.98 11.69
N PRO A 72 5.10 -24.18 10.63
CA PRO A 72 3.94 -23.32 10.51
C PRO A 72 2.67 -24.13 10.18
N ASN A 73 1.51 -23.66 10.65
CA ASN A 73 0.21 -24.18 10.24
C ASN A 73 -0.22 -23.66 8.87
N TYR A 74 0.23 -22.45 8.52
CA TYR A 74 -0.07 -21.78 7.25
C TYR A 74 1.18 -21.05 6.75
N ILE A 75 1.33 -20.98 5.44
CA ILE A 75 2.45 -20.26 4.79
C ILE A 75 1.88 -19.26 3.79
N HIS A 76 2.34 -18.03 3.90
CA HIS A 76 1.96 -16.95 3.00
C HIS A 76 3.19 -16.22 2.46
N ILE A 77 3.38 -16.25 1.14
CA ILE A 77 4.45 -15.51 0.47
C ILE A 77 3.89 -14.14 0.07
N ALA A 78 4.36 -13.11 0.75
CA ALA A 78 3.85 -11.76 0.63
C ALA A 78 4.40 -10.97 -0.56
N THR A 79 5.56 -11.38 -1.10
CA THR A 79 6.23 -10.67 -2.19
C THR A 79 6.89 -11.63 -3.18
N GLU A 80 7.03 -11.16 -4.44
CA GLU A 80 7.55 -11.94 -5.56
C GLU A 80 9.07 -11.80 -5.76
N GLY A 81 9.77 -11.23 -4.80
CA GLY A 81 11.22 -11.01 -4.86
C GLY A 81 12.04 -12.25 -4.49
N PRO A 82 13.36 -12.09 -4.28
CA PRO A 82 14.29 -13.20 -4.04
C PRO A 82 13.90 -14.10 -2.87
N ILE A 83 13.46 -13.55 -1.73
CA ILE A 83 13.05 -14.33 -0.55
C ILE A 83 11.81 -15.18 -0.88
N GLY A 84 10.79 -14.55 -1.48
CA GLY A 84 9.58 -15.24 -1.92
C GLY A 84 9.88 -16.33 -2.97
N LEU A 85 10.80 -16.06 -3.89
CA LEU A 85 11.21 -17.01 -4.93
C LEU A 85 11.84 -18.29 -4.34
N TRP A 86 12.75 -18.15 -3.38
CA TRP A 86 13.38 -19.29 -2.73
C TRP A 86 12.40 -20.10 -1.88
N ALA A 87 11.52 -19.42 -1.14
CA ALA A 87 10.44 -20.09 -0.40
C ALA A 87 9.53 -20.87 -1.35
N ARG A 88 9.05 -20.22 -2.43
CA ARG A 88 8.24 -20.88 -3.45
C ARG A 88 8.93 -22.12 -4.04
N ALA A 89 10.21 -22.02 -4.38
CA ALA A 89 10.96 -23.14 -4.96
C ALA A 89 11.01 -24.33 -4.01
N TYR A 90 11.29 -24.09 -2.73
CA TYR A 90 11.28 -25.11 -1.69
C TYR A 90 9.90 -25.74 -1.53
N LEU A 91 8.87 -24.92 -1.31
CA LEU A 91 7.49 -25.37 -1.05
C LEU A 91 6.93 -26.18 -2.24
N THR A 92 7.14 -25.71 -3.47
CA THR A 92 6.70 -26.42 -4.67
C THR A 92 7.42 -27.77 -4.83
N LYS A 93 8.74 -27.82 -4.56
CA LYS A 93 9.53 -29.07 -4.63
C LYS A 93 9.03 -30.13 -3.65
N HIS A 94 8.58 -29.69 -2.47
CA HIS A 94 8.14 -30.61 -1.39
C HIS A 94 6.62 -30.77 -1.33
N ASN A 95 5.87 -30.24 -2.31
CA ASN A 95 4.40 -30.26 -2.37
C ASN A 95 3.72 -29.68 -1.12
N ILE A 96 4.33 -28.68 -0.50
CA ILE A 96 3.79 -27.98 0.68
C ILE A 96 2.84 -26.88 0.21
N SER A 97 1.64 -26.82 0.77
CA SER A 97 0.64 -25.82 0.45
C SER A 97 1.00 -24.43 0.97
N TYR A 98 0.74 -23.39 0.19
CA TYR A 98 0.99 -22.00 0.55
C TYR A 98 0.05 -21.05 -0.19
N ASN A 99 -0.11 -19.84 0.34
CA ASN A 99 -0.77 -18.72 -0.32
C ASN A 99 0.25 -17.68 -0.78
N THR A 100 -0.17 -16.84 -1.71
CA THR A 100 0.65 -15.70 -2.16
C THR A 100 -0.18 -14.42 -2.14
N ALA A 101 0.49 -13.28 -2.26
CA ALA A 101 -0.18 -12.01 -2.48
C ALA A 101 0.42 -11.24 -3.67
N TYR A 102 -0.42 -10.44 -4.31
CA TYR A 102 -0.03 -9.46 -5.33
C TYR A 102 -0.40 -8.07 -4.83
N HIS A 103 0.59 -7.33 -4.31
CA HIS A 103 0.38 -6.03 -3.66
C HIS A 103 0.84 -4.83 -4.47
N THR A 104 1.73 -5.05 -5.43
CA THR A 104 2.41 -3.97 -6.15
C THR A 104 2.28 -4.19 -7.65
N ARG A 105 2.33 -3.11 -8.40
CA ARG A 105 2.37 -3.16 -9.87
C ARG A 105 3.77 -3.53 -10.34
N PHE A 106 4.17 -4.75 -10.02
CA PHE A 106 5.54 -5.26 -10.21
C PHE A 106 5.99 -5.21 -11.67
N ALA A 107 5.09 -5.52 -12.62
CA ALA A 107 5.41 -5.52 -14.05
C ALA A 107 5.73 -4.12 -14.58
N GLU A 108 4.90 -3.16 -14.22
CA GLU A 108 5.07 -1.75 -14.61
C GLU A 108 6.26 -1.12 -13.89
N GLY A 109 6.46 -1.48 -12.62
CA GLY A 109 7.61 -1.03 -11.84
C GLY A 109 8.94 -1.44 -12.48
N LEU A 110 9.11 -2.71 -12.85
CA LEU A 110 10.31 -3.19 -13.53
C LEU A 110 10.51 -2.58 -14.91
N LYS A 111 9.43 -2.36 -15.66
CA LYS A 111 9.52 -1.66 -16.94
C LYS A 111 10.10 -0.25 -16.78
N THR A 112 9.62 0.48 -15.78
CA THR A 112 10.08 1.87 -15.54
C THR A 112 11.49 1.92 -14.98
N LEU A 113 11.84 1.02 -14.05
CA LEU A 113 13.13 1.05 -13.34
C LEU A 113 14.28 0.50 -14.18
N VAL A 114 14.05 -0.58 -14.92
CA VAL A 114 15.12 -1.31 -15.63
C VAL A 114 14.81 -1.55 -17.11
N GLY A 115 13.69 -1.00 -17.64
CA GLY A 115 13.31 -1.16 -19.04
C GLY A 115 12.86 -2.58 -19.43
N LEU A 116 12.57 -3.46 -18.44
CA LEU A 116 12.17 -4.83 -18.73
C LEU A 116 10.76 -4.86 -19.34
N PRO A 117 10.56 -5.51 -20.51
CA PRO A 117 9.25 -5.60 -21.12
C PRO A 117 8.21 -6.27 -20.21
N GLU A 118 7.04 -5.66 -20.07
CA GLU A 118 5.95 -6.19 -19.24
C GLU A 118 5.58 -7.64 -19.55
N THR A 119 5.69 -8.04 -20.83
CA THR A 119 5.39 -9.42 -21.26
C THR A 119 6.26 -10.45 -20.56
N ILE A 120 7.54 -10.14 -20.32
CA ILE A 120 8.48 -11.02 -19.61
C ILE A 120 8.10 -11.07 -18.14
N THR A 121 7.85 -9.92 -17.54
CA THR A 121 7.46 -9.83 -16.11
C THR A 121 6.12 -10.54 -15.87
N TRP A 122 5.14 -10.39 -16.75
CA TRP A 122 3.86 -11.11 -16.61
C TRP A 122 4.01 -12.63 -16.77
N ARG A 123 4.97 -13.13 -17.58
CA ARG A 123 5.29 -14.57 -17.62
C ARG A 123 5.83 -15.04 -16.27
N TYR A 124 6.72 -14.24 -15.66
CA TYR A 124 7.24 -14.51 -14.31
C TYR A 124 6.14 -14.53 -13.27
N ILE A 125 5.29 -13.49 -13.20
CA ILE A 125 4.18 -13.40 -12.24
C ILE A 125 3.25 -14.61 -12.36
N LYS A 126 2.83 -14.95 -13.58
CA LYS A 126 1.98 -16.13 -13.82
C LYS A 126 2.63 -17.43 -13.36
N TRP A 127 3.91 -17.59 -13.64
CA TRP A 127 4.68 -18.75 -13.17
C TRP A 127 4.83 -18.76 -11.65
N PHE A 128 5.07 -17.60 -11.02
CA PHE A 128 5.25 -17.48 -9.59
C PHE A 128 4.00 -17.92 -8.82
N HIS A 129 2.83 -17.49 -9.25
CA HIS A 129 1.55 -17.79 -8.59
C HIS A 129 0.89 -19.10 -9.05
N LYS A 130 1.48 -19.86 -9.97
CA LYS A 130 0.85 -21.04 -10.59
C LYS A 130 0.46 -22.16 -9.59
N HIS A 131 1.24 -22.36 -8.53
CA HIS A 131 1.08 -23.47 -7.59
C HIS A 131 0.61 -23.02 -6.20
N THR A 132 0.15 -21.80 -6.08
CA THR A 132 -0.42 -21.28 -4.84
C THR A 132 -1.83 -21.82 -4.60
N GLY A 133 -2.23 -21.96 -3.35
CA GLY A 133 -3.62 -22.25 -3.00
C GLY A 133 -4.52 -21.08 -3.36
N LYS A 134 -4.18 -19.88 -2.88
CA LYS A 134 -4.89 -18.63 -3.21
C LYS A 134 -3.92 -17.47 -3.43
N VAL A 135 -4.32 -16.53 -4.28
CA VAL A 135 -3.63 -15.24 -4.49
C VAL A 135 -4.49 -14.14 -3.88
N LEU A 136 -3.97 -13.47 -2.86
CA LEU A 136 -4.64 -12.31 -2.28
C LEU A 136 -4.19 -11.03 -3.01
N THR A 137 -5.14 -10.18 -3.40
CA THR A 137 -4.84 -8.90 -4.04
C THR A 137 -5.74 -7.80 -3.47
N THR A 138 -5.42 -6.54 -3.76
CA THR A 138 -5.95 -5.40 -3.00
C THR A 138 -7.43 -5.09 -3.24
N THR A 139 -7.92 -5.25 -4.47
CA THR A 139 -9.25 -4.77 -4.90
C THR A 139 -9.89 -5.70 -5.93
N ASP A 140 -11.21 -5.56 -6.11
CA ASP A 140 -11.95 -6.29 -7.13
C ASP A 140 -11.49 -5.93 -8.56
N SER A 141 -11.10 -4.67 -8.80
CA SER A 141 -10.56 -4.27 -10.10
C SER A 141 -9.23 -4.96 -10.37
N MET A 142 -8.40 -5.15 -9.34
CA MET A 142 -7.14 -5.87 -9.44
C MET A 142 -7.36 -7.36 -9.71
N VAL A 143 -8.37 -7.98 -9.10
CA VAL A 143 -8.79 -9.36 -9.42
C VAL A 143 -9.13 -9.50 -10.90
N LYS A 144 -9.92 -8.55 -11.44
CA LYS A 144 -10.29 -8.53 -12.87
C LYS A 144 -9.06 -8.39 -13.77
N GLU A 145 -8.13 -7.49 -13.42
CA GLU A 145 -6.90 -7.31 -14.17
C GLU A 145 -6.05 -8.58 -14.21
N LEU A 146 -5.77 -9.18 -13.05
CA LEU A 146 -4.95 -10.39 -12.97
C LEU A 146 -5.54 -11.53 -13.80
N LYS A 147 -6.87 -11.69 -13.79
CA LYS A 147 -7.59 -12.65 -14.65
C LYS A 147 -7.44 -12.30 -16.12
N GLN A 148 -7.59 -11.02 -16.52
CA GLN A 148 -7.40 -10.56 -17.90
C GLN A 148 -5.96 -10.76 -18.41
N LYS A 149 -4.97 -10.60 -17.51
CA LYS A 149 -3.56 -10.91 -17.82
C LYS A 149 -3.26 -12.41 -17.89
N GLY A 150 -4.26 -13.25 -17.62
CA GLY A 150 -4.16 -14.71 -17.73
C GLY A 150 -3.52 -15.38 -16.53
N LEU A 151 -3.67 -14.82 -15.33
CA LEU A 151 -3.33 -15.49 -14.08
C LEU A 151 -4.40 -16.54 -13.78
N VAL A 152 -4.00 -17.82 -13.80
CA VAL A 152 -4.87 -18.96 -13.48
C VAL A 152 -4.62 -19.36 -12.02
N ALA A 153 -5.40 -18.79 -11.11
CA ALA A 153 -5.37 -19.07 -9.68
C ALA A 153 -6.72 -18.67 -9.05
N ASP A 154 -6.99 -19.13 -7.84
CA ASP A 154 -8.09 -18.59 -7.03
C ASP A 154 -7.63 -17.23 -6.46
N ILE A 155 -8.16 -16.14 -7.03
CA ILE A 155 -7.74 -14.77 -6.71
C ILE A 155 -8.82 -14.15 -5.83
N VAL A 156 -8.43 -13.70 -4.64
CA VAL A 156 -9.30 -13.15 -3.61
C VAL A 156 -9.00 -11.68 -3.40
N PRO A 157 -10.02 -10.80 -3.46
CA PRO A 157 -9.84 -9.41 -3.07
C PRO A 157 -9.64 -9.32 -1.55
N TRP A 158 -8.59 -8.64 -1.15
CA TRP A 158 -8.19 -8.49 0.25
C TRP A 158 -8.00 -7.02 0.59
N THR A 159 -8.97 -6.47 1.30
CA THR A 159 -9.05 -5.06 1.68
C THR A 159 -7.92 -4.63 2.62
N ARG A 160 -7.90 -3.32 2.89
CA ARG A 160 -7.05 -2.67 3.91
C ARG A 160 -7.94 -2.05 4.97
N GLY A 161 -7.33 -1.62 6.05
CA GLY A 161 -8.01 -0.93 7.12
C GLY A 161 -7.32 0.37 7.52
N VAL A 162 -7.97 1.11 8.39
CA VAL A 162 -7.43 2.30 9.04
C VAL A 162 -7.62 2.17 10.55
N ASP A 163 -6.61 2.59 11.31
CA ASP A 163 -6.70 2.68 12.76
C ASP A 163 -7.36 4.02 13.15
N ARG A 164 -8.64 3.94 13.52
CA ARG A 164 -9.44 5.11 13.90
C ARG A 164 -9.10 5.68 15.27
N THR A 165 -8.31 4.99 16.08
CA THR A 165 -7.79 5.55 17.32
C THR A 165 -6.66 6.55 17.08
N ILE A 166 -6.06 6.49 15.89
CA ILE A 166 -5.00 7.38 15.41
C ILE A 166 -5.55 8.37 14.39
N PHE A 167 -6.23 7.86 13.34
CA PHE A 167 -6.75 8.64 12.23
C PHE A 167 -8.23 8.97 12.47
N ASN A 168 -8.47 10.16 12.97
CA ASN A 168 -9.78 10.72 13.27
C ASN A 168 -9.70 12.25 13.16
N ASP A 169 -10.80 12.95 13.39
CA ASP A 169 -10.89 14.41 13.28
C ASP A 169 -10.65 15.17 14.61
N GLU A 170 -10.29 14.46 15.70
CA GLU A 170 -10.07 15.07 17.03
C GLU A 170 -8.96 16.15 17.03
N GLN A 171 -7.96 15.99 16.15
CA GLN A 171 -6.85 16.96 16.04
C GLN A 171 -7.15 18.15 15.10
N ARG A 172 -8.38 18.27 14.63
CA ARG A 172 -8.75 19.36 13.74
C ARG A 172 -8.79 20.69 14.47
N ASN A 173 -8.03 21.68 13.97
CA ASN A 173 -8.12 23.05 14.43
C ASN A 173 -9.44 23.65 13.93
N LYS A 174 -10.30 24.09 14.87
CA LYS A 174 -11.59 24.71 14.55
C LYS A 174 -11.45 26.18 14.10
N THR A 175 -10.32 26.82 14.38
CA THR A 175 -9.98 28.16 13.88
C THR A 175 -9.47 28.02 12.45
N LYS A 176 -10.36 28.30 11.50
CA LYS A 176 -10.04 28.24 10.07
C LYS A 176 -9.18 29.45 9.69
N ASP A 177 -8.00 29.18 9.14
CA ASP A 177 -7.27 30.16 8.33
C ASP A 177 -8.07 30.40 7.03
N ASP A 178 -8.04 31.62 6.46
CA ASP A 178 -8.77 31.92 5.21
C ASP A 178 -8.21 31.13 4.01
N LYS A 179 -7.10 30.42 4.21
CA LYS A 179 -6.42 29.64 3.17
C LYS A 179 -6.94 28.21 3.10
N ILE A 180 -6.98 27.69 1.87
CA ILE A 180 -7.30 26.30 1.60
C ILE A 180 -6.03 25.44 1.78
N ASN A 181 -6.08 24.48 2.69
CA ASN A 181 -4.97 23.57 2.97
C ASN A 181 -5.06 22.34 2.06
N LEU A 182 -4.21 22.26 1.05
CA LEU A 182 -4.03 21.11 0.20
C LEU A 182 -2.86 20.27 0.74
N VAL A 183 -3.13 19.01 1.07
CA VAL A 183 -2.11 18.09 1.59
C VAL A 183 -1.90 16.94 0.62
N CYS A 184 -0.64 16.63 0.34
CA CYS A 184 -0.22 15.41 -0.33
C CYS A 184 0.66 14.59 0.62
N VAL A 185 0.41 13.30 0.72
CA VAL A 185 1.20 12.38 1.55
C VAL A 185 1.70 11.24 0.68
N SER A 186 3.02 11.14 0.53
CA SER A 186 3.61 10.10 -0.32
C SER A 186 5.11 9.95 -0.03
N ARG A 187 5.66 8.81 -0.44
CA ARG A 187 7.10 8.74 -0.70
C ARG A 187 7.44 9.74 -1.81
N ILE A 188 8.47 10.54 -1.60
CA ILE A 188 8.88 11.57 -2.56
C ILE A 188 9.78 10.95 -3.63
N SER A 189 9.16 10.42 -4.68
CA SER A 189 9.80 9.74 -5.81
C SER A 189 9.09 10.06 -7.12
N LYS A 190 9.80 9.95 -8.24
CA LYS A 190 9.33 10.43 -9.57
C LYS A 190 8.03 9.75 -10.02
N GLU A 191 7.86 8.46 -9.72
CA GLU A 191 6.68 7.70 -10.12
C GLU A 191 5.38 8.13 -9.40
N LYS A 192 5.47 8.99 -8.39
CA LYS A 192 4.30 9.50 -7.65
C LYS A 192 3.71 10.78 -8.24
N ASN A 193 4.24 11.28 -9.35
CA ASN A 193 3.75 12.47 -10.07
C ASN A 193 3.57 13.69 -9.17
N LEU A 194 4.50 13.90 -8.23
CA LEU A 194 4.39 14.97 -7.25
C LEU A 194 4.56 16.37 -7.84
N ASP A 195 5.15 16.49 -9.03
CA ASP A 195 5.17 17.74 -9.80
C ASP A 195 3.73 18.23 -10.06
N ASP A 196 2.79 17.36 -10.40
CA ASP A 196 1.40 17.71 -10.66
C ASP A 196 0.73 18.35 -9.42
N PHE A 197 1.05 17.87 -8.21
CA PHE A 197 0.62 18.51 -6.95
C PHE A 197 1.30 19.86 -6.72
N CYS A 198 2.60 19.92 -6.94
CA CYS A 198 3.39 21.15 -6.72
C CYS A 198 3.00 22.27 -7.69
N GLU A 199 2.60 21.93 -8.92
CA GLU A 199 2.19 22.86 -9.98
C GLU A 199 0.73 23.35 -9.85
N LEU A 200 -0.06 22.80 -8.91
CA LEU A 200 -1.42 23.25 -8.71
C LEU A 200 -1.51 24.77 -8.49
N GLN A 201 -2.42 25.40 -9.21
CA GLN A 201 -2.72 26.82 -9.13
C GLN A 201 -4.15 26.99 -8.60
N TYR A 202 -4.28 27.09 -7.29
CA TYR A 202 -5.57 27.36 -6.65
C TYR A 202 -5.50 28.66 -5.86
N SER A 203 -6.51 29.50 -5.93
CA SER A 203 -6.48 30.79 -5.24
C SER A 203 -6.46 30.60 -3.73
N ASN A 204 -5.58 31.35 -3.05
CA ASN A 204 -5.47 31.37 -1.60
C ASN A 204 -5.22 29.99 -0.95
N GLN A 205 -4.23 29.26 -1.49
CA GLN A 205 -3.89 27.90 -1.05
C GLN A 205 -2.60 27.84 -0.21
N ASN A 206 -2.54 26.86 0.67
CA ASN A 206 -1.32 26.31 1.24
C ASN A 206 -1.12 24.91 0.66
N LYS A 207 0.04 24.64 0.06
CA LYS A 207 0.43 23.30 -0.40
C LYS A 207 1.39 22.68 0.61
N ILE A 208 1.02 21.54 1.18
CA ILE A 208 1.81 20.83 2.18
C ILE A 208 2.11 19.43 1.66
N LEU A 209 3.38 19.09 1.51
CA LEU A 209 3.83 17.76 1.11
C LEU A 209 4.47 17.05 2.30
N VAL A 210 3.84 15.96 2.73
CA VAL A 210 4.29 15.10 3.83
C VAL A 210 4.95 13.86 3.25
N GLY A 211 6.16 13.59 3.67
CA GLY A 211 6.93 12.43 3.24
C GLY A 211 8.40 12.76 3.03
N ASP A 212 9.15 11.76 2.58
CA ASP A 212 10.55 11.90 2.23
C ASP A 212 10.90 10.97 1.06
N GLY A 213 12.06 11.17 0.44
CA GLY A 213 12.54 10.33 -0.62
C GLY A 213 13.54 11.01 -1.57
N PRO A 214 14.05 10.23 -2.53
CA PRO A 214 15.18 10.67 -3.36
C PRO A 214 14.88 11.89 -4.26
N TYR A 215 13.60 12.16 -4.55
CA TYR A 215 13.19 13.27 -5.41
C TYR A 215 12.94 14.58 -4.65
N ARG A 216 13.01 14.57 -3.30
CA ARG A 216 12.68 15.71 -2.43
C ARG A 216 13.52 16.96 -2.74
N GLN A 217 14.84 16.82 -2.81
CA GLN A 217 15.74 17.97 -3.03
C GLN A 217 15.49 18.68 -4.36
N GLU A 218 15.12 17.92 -5.39
CA GLU A 218 14.79 18.46 -6.71
C GLU A 218 13.49 19.28 -6.65
N LEU A 219 12.44 18.73 -5.99
CA LEU A 219 11.16 19.42 -5.81
C LEU A 219 11.29 20.69 -4.94
N GLU A 220 12.02 20.62 -3.82
CA GLU A 220 12.26 21.79 -2.94
C GLU A 220 13.02 22.93 -3.65
N LYS A 221 13.88 22.59 -4.59
CA LYS A 221 14.58 23.60 -5.43
C LYS A 221 13.62 24.25 -6.42
N LYS A 222 12.74 23.47 -7.03
CA LYS A 222 11.83 23.89 -8.10
C LYS A 222 10.61 24.66 -7.57
N TYR A 223 10.00 24.21 -6.45
CA TYR A 223 8.72 24.71 -5.96
C TYR A 223 8.85 25.34 -4.56
N LYS A 224 9.07 26.66 -4.52
CA LYS A 224 9.31 27.40 -3.28
C LYS A 224 8.03 27.72 -2.47
N ASP A 225 6.88 27.59 -3.09
CA ASP A 225 5.55 27.81 -2.50
C ASP A 225 4.95 26.54 -1.88
N VAL A 226 5.65 25.40 -1.94
CA VAL A 226 5.25 24.15 -1.32
C VAL A 226 6.00 23.96 0.00
N LYS A 227 5.27 23.64 1.07
CA LYS A 227 5.83 23.34 2.38
C LYS A 227 6.14 21.84 2.49
N PHE A 228 7.41 21.47 2.46
CA PHE A 228 7.89 20.10 2.69
C PHE A 228 8.12 19.88 4.19
N VAL A 229 7.32 19.02 4.83
CA VAL A 229 7.35 18.83 6.29
C VAL A 229 8.07 17.56 6.72
N GLY A 230 8.64 16.84 5.76
CA GLY A 230 9.33 15.58 6.02
C GLY A 230 8.39 14.43 6.33
N PHE A 231 8.97 13.31 6.71
CA PHE A 231 8.26 12.10 7.01
C PHE A 231 7.49 12.20 8.34
N LYS A 232 6.22 11.76 8.36
CA LYS A 232 5.33 11.77 9.52
C LYS A 232 4.60 10.43 9.66
N LEU A 233 4.32 10.02 10.90
CA LEU A 233 3.59 8.80 11.24
C LEU A 233 2.56 9.03 12.34
N GLY A 234 1.62 8.10 12.46
CA GLY A 234 0.67 8.05 13.56
C GLY A 234 -0.06 9.36 13.76
N LYS A 235 -0.10 9.88 14.99
CA LYS A 235 -0.83 11.11 15.32
C LYS A 235 -0.28 12.36 14.62
N GLU A 236 1.03 12.42 14.34
CA GLU A 236 1.59 13.54 13.58
C GLU A 236 1.06 13.56 12.14
N LEU A 237 0.94 12.39 11.49
CA LEU A 237 0.35 12.28 10.17
C LEU A 237 -1.14 12.59 10.19
N ALA A 238 -1.86 12.05 11.18
CA ALA A 238 -3.28 12.32 11.38
C ALA A 238 -3.58 13.83 11.54
N TYR A 239 -2.69 14.58 12.21
CA TYR A 239 -2.80 16.04 12.32
C TYR A 239 -2.85 16.72 10.95
N TYR A 240 -1.96 16.32 10.02
CA TYR A 240 -1.96 16.91 8.67
C TYR A 240 -3.24 16.56 7.89
N PHE A 241 -3.72 15.34 8.00
CA PHE A 241 -4.99 14.97 7.38
C PHE A 241 -6.17 15.72 8.00
N ALA A 242 -6.31 15.74 9.33
CA ALA A 242 -7.43 16.39 10.00
C ALA A 242 -7.52 17.90 9.68
N ASN A 243 -6.38 18.55 9.48
CA ASN A 243 -6.29 20.00 9.18
C ASN A 243 -6.21 20.34 7.69
N ALA A 244 -6.26 19.35 6.79
CA ALA A 244 -6.38 19.55 5.36
C ALA A 244 -7.85 19.83 4.98
N ASP A 245 -8.07 20.69 3.99
CA ASP A 245 -9.37 20.84 3.33
C ASP A 245 -9.56 19.78 2.24
N VAL A 246 -8.48 19.44 1.53
CA VAL A 246 -8.47 18.36 0.52
C VAL A 246 -7.14 17.60 0.59
N PHE A 247 -7.23 16.30 0.57
CA PHE A 247 -6.10 15.42 0.33
C PHE A 247 -5.94 15.19 -1.18
N VAL A 248 -4.83 15.66 -1.75
CA VAL A 248 -4.54 15.50 -3.17
C VAL A 248 -3.63 14.31 -3.40
N PHE A 249 -4.08 13.38 -4.22
CA PHE A 249 -3.37 12.15 -4.54
C PHE A 249 -3.04 12.08 -6.05
N PRO A 250 -1.87 12.60 -6.47
CA PRO A 250 -1.53 12.72 -7.88
C PRO A 250 -0.94 11.43 -8.49
N SER A 251 -0.78 10.36 -7.69
CA SER A 251 -0.21 9.10 -8.17
C SER A 251 -1.13 8.44 -9.19
N ARG A 252 -0.58 8.07 -10.35
CA ARG A 252 -1.28 7.27 -11.37
C ARG A 252 -1.00 5.77 -11.25
N TRP A 253 -0.11 5.40 -10.33
CA TRP A 253 0.38 4.04 -10.15
C TRP A 253 0.15 3.59 -8.72
N GLU A 254 -1.01 3.04 -8.48
CA GLU A 254 -1.38 2.57 -7.17
C GLU A 254 -2.19 1.28 -7.27
N THR A 255 -2.09 0.42 -6.26
CA THR A 255 -2.93 -0.77 -6.13
C THR A 255 -4.06 -0.58 -5.14
N PHE A 256 -3.89 0.34 -4.18
CA PHE A 256 -4.91 0.66 -3.17
C PHE A 256 -4.78 2.11 -2.68
N GLY A 257 -3.63 2.46 -2.06
CA GLY A 257 -3.40 3.79 -1.47
C GLY A 257 -3.98 3.95 -0.07
N ILE A 258 -3.37 3.30 0.93
CA ILE A 258 -3.80 3.34 2.35
C ILE A 258 -3.98 4.79 2.84
N VAL A 259 -3.11 5.69 2.43
CA VAL A 259 -3.16 7.13 2.80
C VAL A 259 -4.50 7.80 2.43
N MET A 260 -5.21 7.31 1.41
CA MET A 260 -6.54 7.84 1.06
C MET A 260 -7.57 7.49 2.13
N ILE A 261 -7.57 6.25 2.63
CA ILE A 261 -8.50 5.85 3.70
C ILE A 261 -8.15 6.48 5.04
N GLU A 262 -6.86 6.76 5.30
CA GLU A 262 -6.40 7.52 6.47
C GLU A 262 -6.89 8.98 6.41
N ALA A 263 -6.77 9.63 5.25
CA ALA A 263 -7.30 10.99 5.04
C ALA A 263 -8.83 11.04 5.24
N MET A 264 -9.56 10.10 4.62
CA MET A 264 -11.02 10.01 4.76
C MET A 264 -11.45 9.73 6.20
N ALA A 265 -10.70 8.93 6.96
CA ALA A 265 -10.97 8.68 8.38
C ALA A 265 -10.85 9.96 9.23
N CYS A 266 -9.98 10.89 8.82
CA CYS A 266 -9.85 12.23 9.41
C CYS A 266 -10.86 13.24 8.84
N GLY A 267 -11.82 12.80 8.01
CA GLY A 267 -12.84 13.63 7.39
C GLY A 267 -12.34 14.45 6.19
N THR A 268 -11.19 14.14 5.64
CA THR A 268 -10.60 14.90 4.54
C THR A 268 -10.90 14.21 3.21
N PRO A 269 -11.63 14.89 2.29
CA PRO A 269 -11.98 14.33 1.00
C PRO A 269 -10.75 14.19 0.10
N VAL A 270 -10.82 13.25 -0.84
CA VAL A 270 -9.72 12.85 -1.72
C VAL A 270 -9.94 13.42 -3.13
N ALA A 271 -8.99 14.20 -3.63
CA ALA A 271 -8.90 14.60 -5.04
C ALA A 271 -7.79 13.78 -5.71
N ALA A 272 -8.13 12.98 -6.73
CA ALA A 272 -7.17 12.09 -7.38
C ALA A 272 -7.44 11.95 -8.89
N TYR A 273 -6.48 11.36 -9.61
CA TYR A 273 -6.69 10.94 -10.98
C TYR A 273 -7.60 9.71 -11.06
N PRO A 274 -8.40 9.56 -12.15
CA PRO A 274 -9.22 8.37 -12.39
C PRO A 274 -8.31 7.21 -12.84
N CYS A 275 -7.73 6.54 -11.85
CA CYS A 275 -6.89 5.39 -12.05
C CYS A 275 -7.15 4.34 -10.97
N ARG A 276 -6.64 3.12 -11.16
CA ARG A 276 -6.80 2.05 -10.17
C ARG A 276 -6.23 2.46 -8.82
N GLY A 277 -6.78 1.90 -7.77
CA GLY A 277 -6.58 2.36 -6.41
C GLY A 277 -7.58 3.47 -6.08
N PRO A 278 -7.43 4.69 -6.57
CA PRO A 278 -8.45 5.74 -6.39
C PRO A 278 -9.88 5.34 -6.82
N GLU A 279 -10.05 4.70 -7.98
CA GLU A 279 -11.38 4.22 -8.46
C GLU A 279 -12.01 3.15 -7.55
N ASP A 280 -11.19 2.35 -6.85
CA ASP A 280 -11.68 1.31 -5.93
C ASP A 280 -11.93 1.86 -4.51
N VAL A 281 -11.25 2.92 -4.12
CA VAL A 281 -11.21 3.43 -2.74
C VAL A 281 -12.11 4.64 -2.55
N VAL A 282 -12.18 5.53 -3.53
CA VAL A 282 -12.95 6.78 -3.44
C VAL A 282 -14.40 6.53 -3.89
N ASP A 283 -15.35 6.77 -2.99
CA ASP A 283 -16.78 6.85 -3.34
C ASP A 283 -17.03 8.21 -3.97
N TYR A 284 -17.12 8.25 -5.31
CA TYR A 284 -17.26 9.46 -6.11
C TYR A 284 -18.45 10.33 -5.64
N GLY A 285 -18.18 11.59 -5.36
CA GLY A 285 -19.18 12.54 -4.87
C GLY A 285 -19.56 12.38 -3.38
N LYS A 286 -18.91 11.44 -2.65
CA LYS A 286 -19.14 11.21 -1.22
C LYS A 286 -17.86 11.34 -0.39
N THR A 287 -16.80 10.67 -0.81
CA THR A 287 -15.51 10.73 -0.11
C THR A 287 -14.43 11.45 -0.91
N GLY A 288 -14.73 11.82 -2.15
CA GLY A 288 -13.80 12.52 -3.02
C GLY A 288 -14.29 12.62 -4.45
N PHE A 289 -13.43 13.18 -5.28
CA PHE A 289 -13.65 13.31 -6.72
C PHE A 289 -12.43 12.88 -7.50
N LEU A 290 -12.67 12.20 -8.62
CA LEU A 290 -11.66 11.76 -9.56
C LEU A 290 -11.78 12.55 -10.85
N SER A 291 -10.68 13.13 -11.31
CA SER A 291 -10.64 13.91 -12.57
C SER A 291 -9.22 13.92 -13.14
N GLU A 292 -9.11 13.98 -14.48
CA GLU A 292 -7.83 14.27 -15.14
C GLU A 292 -7.38 15.73 -14.87
N ASP A 293 -8.30 16.61 -14.48
CA ASP A 293 -8.01 17.95 -13.96
C ASP A 293 -8.13 17.92 -12.42
N LEU A 294 -6.99 17.95 -11.73
CA LEU A 294 -6.93 17.95 -10.27
C LEU A 294 -7.54 19.22 -9.67
N ASN A 295 -7.50 20.39 -10.35
CA ASN A 295 -8.14 21.61 -9.84
C ASN A 295 -9.67 21.45 -9.81
N LEU A 296 -10.24 20.79 -10.82
CA LEU A 296 -11.66 20.45 -10.84
C LEU A 296 -12.01 19.47 -9.72
N ALA A 297 -11.19 18.42 -9.51
CA ALA A 297 -11.40 17.48 -8.42
C ALA A 297 -11.34 18.16 -7.05
N ILE A 298 -10.38 19.06 -6.83
CA ILE A 298 -10.24 19.86 -5.59
C ILE A 298 -11.49 20.72 -5.38
N THR A 299 -11.92 21.46 -6.39
CA THR A 299 -13.11 22.35 -6.32
C THR A 299 -14.33 21.57 -5.86
N ASN A 300 -14.55 20.39 -6.43
CA ASN A 300 -15.67 19.54 -6.07
C ASN A 300 -15.50 18.95 -4.66
N CYS A 301 -14.29 18.56 -4.26
CA CYS A 301 -14.02 18.07 -2.91
C CYS A 301 -14.36 19.07 -1.82
N LEU A 302 -14.15 20.38 -2.06
CA LEU A 302 -14.45 21.44 -1.11
C LEU A 302 -15.96 21.60 -0.80
N THR A 303 -16.83 21.00 -1.61
CA THR A 303 -18.29 20.99 -1.38
C THR A 303 -18.77 19.84 -0.49
N LEU A 304 -17.90 18.87 -0.20
CA LEU A 304 -18.27 17.66 0.54
C LEU A 304 -18.35 17.93 2.05
N ASN A 305 -19.33 17.27 2.69
CA ASN A 305 -19.44 17.26 4.15
C ASN A 305 -18.42 16.26 4.74
N ARG A 306 -17.61 16.73 5.68
CA ARG A 306 -16.55 15.93 6.32
C ARG A 306 -17.11 14.76 7.14
N ASP A 307 -18.26 14.93 7.80
CA ASP A 307 -18.89 13.85 8.59
C ASP A 307 -19.35 12.71 7.68
N ASP A 308 -19.83 13.04 6.47
CA ASP A 308 -20.18 12.03 5.47
C ASP A 308 -18.93 11.31 4.95
N VAL A 309 -17.81 12.02 4.77
CA VAL A 309 -16.53 11.41 4.40
C VAL A 309 -16.08 10.40 5.47
N ILE A 310 -16.12 10.79 6.76
CA ILE A 310 -15.81 9.89 7.89
C ILE A 310 -16.71 8.67 7.88
N LYS A 311 -18.02 8.86 7.75
CA LYS A 311 -19.02 7.81 7.74
C LYS A 311 -18.76 6.79 6.62
N HIS A 312 -18.55 7.27 5.40
CA HIS A 312 -18.29 6.41 4.25
C HIS A 312 -16.95 5.67 4.34
N SER A 313 -15.96 6.24 5.04
CA SER A 313 -14.67 5.56 5.27
C SER A 313 -14.74 4.45 6.32
N SER A 314 -15.87 4.32 7.06
CA SER A 314 -16.01 3.33 8.14
C SER A 314 -15.96 1.86 7.69
N LYS A 315 -16.17 1.61 6.40
CA LYS A 315 -16.03 0.28 5.78
C LYS A 315 -14.60 -0.27 5.81
N TRP A 316 -13.59 0.59 5.95
CA TRP A 316 -12.19 0.19 5.96
C TRP A 316 -11.72 -0.15 7.37
N SER A 317 -11.56 -1.43 7.67
CA SER A 317 -11.23 -1.94 9.00
C SER A 317 -10.14 -3.02 8.94
N TRP A 318 -9.16 -2.96 9.84
CA TRP A 318 -8.14 -4.01 9.96
C TRP A 318 -8.71 -5.34 10.44
N ASN A 319 -9.78 -5.32 11.24
CA ASN A 319 -10.48 -6.55 11.62
C ASN A 319 -11.10 -7.26 10.41
N GLU A 320 -11.69 -6.50 9.48
CA GLU A 320 -12.24 -7.08 8.24
C GLU A 320 -11.10 -7.57 7.32
N ALA A 321 -10.01 -6.83 7.21
CA ALA A 321 -8.83 -7.26 6.47
C ALA A 321 -8.25 -8.57 7.05
N TRP A 322 -8.17 -8.68 8.38
CA TRP A 322 -7.76 -9.90 9.06
C TRP A 322 -8.74 -11.05 8.81
N ARG A 323 -10.04 -10.82 8.92
CA ARG A 323 -11.07 -11.84 8.67
C ARG A 323 -10.92 -12.43 7.26
N ILE A 324 -10.82 -11.57 6.23
CA ILE A 324 -10.63 -12.02 4.85
C ILE A 324 -9.32 -12.80 4.71
N PHE A 325 -8.23 -12.32 5.28
CA PHE A 325 -6.94 -13.01 5.24
C PHE A 325 -7.04 -14.41 5.87
N LYS A 326 -7.56 -14.48 7.10
CA LYS A 326 -7.72 -15.73 7.87
C LYS A 326 -8.58 -16.75 7.15
N ASP A 327 -9.75 -16.34 6.66
CA ASP A 327 -10.73 -17.22 5.99
C ASP A 327 -10.21 -17.79 4.65
N ASN A 328 -9.14 -17.20 4.13
CA ASN A 328 -8.53 -17.62 2.88
C ASN A 328 -7.16 -18.29 3.04
N LEU A 329 -6.73 -18.57 4.27
CA LEU A 329 -5.50 -19.32 4.51
C LEU A 329 -5.65 -20.79 4.10
N THR A 330 -4.69 -21.30 3.33
CA THR A 330 -4.59 -22.71 2.97
C THR A 330 -3.72 -23.42 4.02
N PRO A 331 -4.23 -24.46 4.71
CA PRO A 331 -3.42 -25.22 5.67
C PRO A 331 -2.21 -25.88 5.01
N VAL A 332 -1.12 -25.98 5.75
CA VAL A 332 0.04 -26.78 5.36
C VAL A 332 -0.35 -28.26 5.42
N ILE A 333 -0.24 -28.94 4.29
CA ILE A 333 -0.48 -30.39 4.14
C ILE A 333 0.85 -31.04 3.83
#